data_c4401268b0758d7141c045caafc3a1fa
#
_entry.id   c4401268b0758d7141c045caafc3a1fa
#
_cell.length_a   1.000
_cell.length_b   1.000
_cell.length_c   1.000
_cell.angle_alpha   90.00
_cell.angle_beta   90.00
_cell.angle_gamma   90.00
#
_symmetry.space_group_name_H-M   'P 1'
#
loop_
_entity.id
_entity.type
_entity.pdbx_description
1 polymer ?
#
loop_
_entity_poly.entity_id
_entity_poly.type
_entity_poly.pdbx_seq_one_letter_code
_entity_poly.pdbx_strand_id
1 'polypeptide(L)'
;AHKFDIVLCKSQSRFTRELELVEKYINGLFPIWGIRFISLVDNADTANKGNKKSRQINGLVNEWYLEDMSENIRAVLTNRRKNGFHIGAFALYGYQKDPKQKGHLIIDEEAAAIVREVFTLFSQGYGKTAIARMLNERGVPNPTEYKRQHGLRYQQPKCRNSTLWKYFAISDMLTNDLT
;
A
#
# COMPACT_ATOMS: atom_id res chain seq x y z
N ALA A 1 -23.76 16.11 30.60
CA ALA A 1 -23.53 17.32 29.78
C ALA A 1 -22.43 17.00 28.76
N HIS A 2 -22.70 17.24 27.49
CA HIS A 2 -21.69 17.09 26.42
C HIS A 2 -20.73 18.31 26.46
N LYS A 3 -19.52 18.13 25.92
CA LYS A 3 -18.46 19.16 25.98
C LYS A 3 -18.56 20.18 24.84
N PHE A 4 -19.42 19.97 23.85
CA PHE A 4 -19.60 20.81 22.67
C PHE A 4 -21.04 20.70 22.13
N ASP A 5 -21.50 21.74 21.45
CA ASP A 5 -22.86 21.84 20.92
C ASP A 5 -22.89 21.78 19.41
N ILE A 6 -21.76 22.03 18.74
CA ILE A 6 -21.66 22.09 17.29
C ILE A 6 -20.45 21.29 16.81
N VAL A 7 -20.64 20.50 15.76
CA VAL A 7 -19.57 19.88 14.96
C VAL A 7 -19.58 20.53 13.60
N LEU A 8 -18.48 21.23 13.26
CA LEU A 8 -18.29 21.91 11.99
C LEU A 8 -17.21 21.19 11.17
N CYS A 9 -17.56 20.79 9.95
CA CYS A 9 -16.64 20.12 9.03
C CYS A 9 -16.61 20.83 7.67
N LYS A 10 -15.50 20.72 6.95
CA LYS A 10 -15.41 21.19 5.58
C LYS A 10 -16.37 20.39 4.67
N SER A 11 -16.37 19.07 4.79
CA SER A 11 -17.26 18.14 4.10
C SER A 11 -17.61 16.97 5.01
N GLN A 12 -18.75 16.30 4.76
CA GLN A 12 -19.17 15.12 5.50
C GLN A 12 -18.12 14.00 5.44
N SER A 13 -17.46 13.83 4.31
CA SER A 13 -16.37 12.86 4.12
C SER A 13 -15.13 13.11 4.99
N ARG A 14 -14.98 14.32 5.56
CA ARG A 14 -13.93 14.63 6.55
C ARG A 14 -14.31 14.21 7.96
N PHE A 15 -15.57 14.08 8.25
CA PHE A 15 -16.05 13.52 9.51
C PHE A 15 -16.00 11.99 9.46
N THR A 16 -16.67 11.39 8.48
CA THR A 16 -16.58 9.97 8.18
C THR A 16 -16.93 9.69 6.71
N ARG A 17 -16.38 8.63 6.14
CA ARG A 17 -16.70 8.12 4.79
C ARG A 17 -17.67 6.94 4.84
N GLU A 18 -17.86 6.34 6.00
CA GLU A 18 -18.70 5.18 6.21
C GLU A 18 -20.16 5.62 6.44
N LEU A 19 -21.05 5.14 5.58
CA LEU A 19 -22.48 5.46 5.66
C LEU A 19 -23.09 5.06 7.00
N GLU A 20 -22.67 3.92 7.55
CA GLU A 20 -23.11 3.43 8.85
C GLU A 20 -22.82 4.45 9.97
N LEU A 21 -21.63 5.03 9.98
CA LEU A 21 -21.25 6.03 10.98
C LEU A 21 -21.98 7.37 10.77
N VAL A 22 -22.28 7.73 9.52
CA VAL A 22 -23.13 8.90 9.21
C VAL A 22 -24.51 8.71 9.82
N GLU A 23 -25.15 7.58 9.57
CA GLU A 23 -26.49 7.30 10.11
C GLU A 23 -26.46 7.23 11.65
N LYS A 24 -25.47 6.55 12.21
CA LYS A 24 -25.33 6.40 13.66
C LYS A 24 -25.13 7.73 14.40
N TYR A 25 -24.21 8.58 13.92
CA TYR A 25 -23.85 9.81 14.63
C TYR A 25 -24.65 11.01 14.14
N ILE A 26 -24.62 11.33 12.84
CA ILE A 26 -25.20 12.58 12.34
C ILE A 26 -26.73 12.53 12.34
N ASN A 27 -27.30 11.39 11.94
CA ASN A 27 -28.76 11.22 11.89
C ASN A 27 -29.37 10.59 13.15
N GLY A 28 -28.56 9.91 13.96
CA GLY A 28 -28.99 9.22 15.19
C GLY A 28 -28.62 9.99 16.46
N LEU A 29 -27.37 9.89 16.89
CA LEU A 29 -26.92 10.32 18.22
C LEU A 29 -26.83 11.83 18.38
N PHE A 30 -26.36 12.57 17.38
CA PHE A 30 -26.23 14.03 17.49
C PHE A 30 -27.55 14.73 17.74
N PRO A 31 -28.65 14.41 17.02
CA PRO A 31 -29.96 14.96 17.35
C PRO A 31 -30.43 14.65 18.79
N ILE A 32 -30.17 13.43 19.27
CA ILE A 32 -30.54 13.02 20.64
C ILE A 32 -29.74 13.81 21.69
N TRP A 33 -28.47 14.07 21.41
CA TRP A 33 -27.57 14.82 22.28
C TRP A 33 -27.71 16.33 22.13
N GLY A 34 -28.55 16.83 21.23
CA GLY A 34 -28.70 18.27 20.95
C GLY A 34 -27.49 18.87 20.23
N ILE A 35 -26.65 18.04 19.58
CA ILE A 35 -25.47 18.49 18.85
C ILE A 35 -25.86 18.79 17.40
N ARG A 36 -25.52 20.00 16.94
CA ARG A 36 -25.69 20.42 15.55
C ARG A 36 -24.48 20.04 14.70
N PHE A 37 -24.69 19.35 13.59
CA PHE A 37 -23.66 19.06 12.61
C PHE A 37 -23.81 19.96 11.40
N ILE A 38 -22.70 20.60 10.97
CA ILE A 38 -22.64 21.48 9.81
C ILE A 38 -21.51 21.05 8.90
N SER A 39 -21.81 20.83 7.61
CA SER A 39 -20.82 20.62 6.54
C SER A 39 -20.92 21.77 5.54
N LEU A 40 -19.80 22.47 5.32
CA LEU A 40 -19.78 23.68 4.51
C LEU A 40 -19.93 23.37 3.00
N VAL A 41 -19.13 22.44 2.50
CA VAL A 41 -19.09 22.12 1.06
C VAL A 41 -20.35 21.38 0.63
N ASP A 42 -20.85 20.47 1.46
CA ASP A 42 -22.04 19.68 1.15
C ASP A 42 -23.34 20.46 1.44
N ASN A 43 -23.22 21.68 1.93
CA ASN A 43 -24.35 22.53 2.37
C ASN A 43 -25.32 21.75 3.28
N ALA A 44 -24.76 20.92 4.16
CA ALA A 44 -25.53 20.06 5.05
C ALA A 44 -25.55 20.63 6.46
N ASP A 45 -26.74 20.78 7.04
CA ASP A 45 -26.98 21.30 8.37
C ASP A 45 -28.09 20.49 9.03
N THR A 46 -27.81 19.90 10.20
CA THR A 46 -28.82 19.11 10.93
C THR A 46 -29.96 19.95 11.54
N ALA A 47 -29.77 21.25 11.69
CA ALA A 47 -30.85 22.13 12.07
C ALA A 47 -31.90 22.28 10.98
N ASN A 48 -31.52 22.05 9.72
CA ASN A 48 -32.43 22.05 8.58
C ASN A 48 -32.95 20.64 8.30
N LYS A 49 -34.18 20.36 8.71
CA LYS A 49 -34.81 19.03 8.51
C LYS A 49 -34.93 18.60 7.04
N GLY A 50 -35.01 19.56 6.10
CA GLY A 50 -35.05 19.29 4.64
C GLY A 50 -33.78 18.65 4.10
N ASN A 51 -32.63 18.84 4.74
CA ASN A 51 -31.33 18.36 4.24
C ASN A 51 -31.01 16.91 4.61
N LYS A 52 -31.88 16.18 5.31
CA LYS A 52 -31.63 14.79 5.69
C LYS A 52 -31.40 13.89 4.48
N LYS A 53 -32.28 13.99 3.47
CA LYS A 53 -32.17 13.21 2.22
C LYS A 53 -30.89 13.56 1.45
N SER A 54 -30.53 14.83 1.38
CA SER A 54 -29.29 15.29 0.73
C SER A 54 -28.04 14.72 1.43
N ARG A 55 -28.00 14.69 2.76
CA ARG A 55 -26.91 14.11 3.52
C ARG A 55 -26.76 12.60 3.27
N GLN A 56 -27.86 11.87 3.19
CA GLN A 56 -27.87 10.45 2.89
C GLN A 56 -27.35 10.17 1.47
N ILE A 57 -27.81 10.95 0.49
CA ILE A 57 -27.33 10.85 -0.90
C ILE A 57 -25.84 11.16 -0.96
N ASN A 58 -25.34 12.19 -0.30
CA ASN A 58 -23.91 12.51 -0.28
C ASN A 58 -23.08 11.38 0.37
N GLY A 59 -23.61 10.70 1.39
CA GLY A 59 -22.99 9.51 1.98
C GLY A 59 -22.82 8.39 0.96
N LEU A 60 -23.88 8.05 0.23
CA LEU A 60 -23.87 7.03 -0.82
C LEU A 60 -22.93 7.40 -1.98
N VAL A 61 -22.97 8.64 -2.45
CA VAL A 61 -22.08 9.12 -3.53
C VAL A 61 -20.61 9.02 -3.12
N ASN A 62 -20.29 9.35 -1.87
CA ASN A 62 -18.92 9.20 -1.37
C ASN A 62 -18.46 7.74 -1.33
N GLU A 63 -19.34 6.81 -0.97
CA GLU A 63 -19.04 5.37 -0.95
C GLU A 63 -18.81 4.84 -2.37
N TRP A 64 -19.70 5.12 -3.31
CA TRP A 64 -19.55 4.77 -4.73
C TRP A 64 -18.28 5.34 -5.34
N TYR A 65 -17.94 6.59 -5.02
CA TYR A 65 -16.71 7.20 -5.51
C TYR A 65 -15.44 6.45 -5.05
N LEU A 66 -15.45 5.90 -3.84
CA LEU A 66 -14.33 5.10 -3.32
C LEU A 66 -14.22 3.74 -4.04
N GLU A 67 -15.36 3.10 -4.32
CA GLU A 67 -15.40 1.84 -5.09
C GLU A 67 -14.89 2.06 -6.51
N ASP A 68 -15.44 3.04 -7.23
CA ASP A 68 -15.01 3.40 -8.59
C ASP A 68 -13.52 3.74 -8.64
N MET A 69 -13.02 4.50 -7.66
CA MET A 69 -11.60 4.84 -7.57
C MET A 69 -10.75 3.59 -7.39
N SER A 70 -11.15 2.66 -6.53
CA SER A 70 -10.44 1.40 -6.30
C SER A 70 -10.38 0.55 -7.57
N GLU A 71 -11.50 0.43 -8.29
CA GLU A 71 -11.58 -0.30 -9.56
C GLU A 71 -10.70 0.34 -10.64
N ASN A 72 -10.78 1.66 -10.79
CA ASN A 72 -9.95 2.40 -11.73
C ASN A 72 -8.45 2.23 -11.45
N ILE A 73 -8.02 2.32 -10.18
CA ILE A 73 -6.63 2.08 -9.81
C ILE A 73 -6.21 0.65 -10.16
N ARG A 74 -7.03 -0.36 -9.84
CA ARG A 74 -6.75 -1.76 -10.17
C ARG A 74 -6.65 -1.97 -11.68
N ALA A 75 -7.57 -1.40 -12.45
CA ALA A 75 -7.57 -1.49 -13.91
C ALA A 75 -6.30 -0.88 -14.52
N VAL A 76 -5.91 0.31 -14.07
CA VAL A 76 -4.68 0.99 -14.53
C VAL A 76 -3.43 0.18 -14.17
N LEU A 77 -3.34 -0.34 -12.95
CA LEU A 77 -2.20 -1.15 -12.51
C LEU A 77 -2.12 -2.47 -13.30
N THR A 78 -3.26 -3.11 -13.53
CA THR A 78 -3.34 -4.34 -14.33
C THR A 78 -2.93 -4.09 -15.78
N ASN A 79 -3.40 -3.00 -16.39
CA ASN A 79 -3.01 -2.63 -17.74
C ASN A 79 -1.50 -2.34 -17.85
N ARG A 80 -0.92 -1.64 -16.87
CA ARG A 80 0.54 -1.42 -16.82
C ARG A 80 1.31 -2.72 -16.73
N ARG A 81 0.88 -3.67 -15.87
CA ARG A 81 1.51 -5.00 -15.79
C ARG A 81 1.46 -5.75 -17.11
N LYS A 82 0.28 -5.78 -17.77
CA LYS A 82 0.10 -6.42 -19.08
C LYS A 82 1.01 -5.83 -20.16
N ASN A 83 1.33 -4.54 -20.06
CA ASN A 83 2.24 -3.85 -20.97
C ASN A 83 3.72 -3.93 -20.53
N GLY A 84 4.07 -4.81 -19.58
CA GLY A 84 5.43 -5.02 -19.14
C GLY A 84 6.01 -3.94 -18.22
N PHE A 85 5.19 -3.03 -17.71
CA PHE A 85 5.69 -2.00 -16.79
C PHE A 85 5.80 -2.52 -15.36
N HIS A 86 6.93 -2.27 -14.75
CA HIS A 86 7.11 -2.47 -13.32
C HIS A 86 6.35 -1.39 -12.52
N ILE A 87 5.47 -1.83 -11.64
CA ILE A 87 4.62 -0.94 -10.83
C ILE A 87 5.06 -0.83 -9.36
N GLY A 88 6.06 -1.62 -8.95
CA GLY A 88 6.56 -1.63 -7.57
C GLY A 88 7.31 -0.34 -7.19
N ALA A 89 7.25 0.02 -5.91
CA ALA A 89 8.00 1.15 -5.38
C ALA A 89 9.53 0.96 -5.54
N PHE A 90 10.00 -0.28 -5.38
CA PHE A 90 11.41 -0.67 -5.53
C PHE A 90 11.54 -1.76 -6.59
N ALA A 91 12.69 -1.77 -7.27
CA ALA A 91 13.03 -2.87 -8.15
C ALA A 91 13.22 -4.17 -7.37
N LEU A 92 12.98 -5.30 -8.04
CA LEU A 92 13.32 -6.63 -7.52
C LEU A 92 14.83 -6.76 -7.37
N TYR A 93 15.28 -7.64 -6.48
CA TYR A 93 16.71 -7.95 -6.35
C TYR A 93 17.21 -8.60 -7.63
N GLY A 94 18.34 -8.14 -8.15
CA GLY A 94 18.85 -8.49 -9.47
C GLY A 94 18.49 -7.48 -10.58
N TYR A 95 17.65 -6.49 -10.25
CA TYR A 95 17.24 -5.43 -11.17
C TYR A 95 17.33 -4.06 -10.50
N GLN A 96 17.50 -3.03 -11.34
CA GLN A 96 17.38 -1.63 -10.96
C GLN A 96 16.39 -0.92 -11.89
N LYS A 97 15.84 0.20 -11.44
CA LYS A 97 14.93 1.01 -12.27
C LYS A 97 15.71 1.70 -13.37
N ASP A 98 15.22 1.65 -14.58
CA ASP A 98 15.82 2.39 -15.70
C ASP A 98 15.67 3.91 -15.44
N PRO A 99 16.79 4.65 -15.37
CA PRO A 99 16.73 6.10 -15.19
C PRO A 99 16.19 6.85 -16.41
N LYS A 100 16.25 6.23 -17.60
CA LYS A 100 15.80 6.83 -18.85
C LYS A 100 14.34 6.56 -19.14
N GLN A 101 13.83 5.40 -18.72
CA GLN A 101 12.46 4.97 -19.04
C GLN A 101 11.69 4.55 -17.79
N LYS A 102 10.77 5.41 -17.36
CA LYS A 102 9.96 5.17 -16.15
C LYS A 102 9.11 3.89 -16.29
N GLY A 103 9.24 3.03 -15.30
CA GLY A 103 8.48 1.78 -15.25
C GLY A 103 9.18 0.59 -15.91
N HIS A 104 10.37 0.79 -16.46
CA HIS A 104 11.21 -0.31 -16.95
C HIS A 104 12.28 -0.68 -15.92
N LEU A 105 12.69 -1.93 -15.98
CA LEU A 105 13.77 -2.50 -15.18
C LEU A 105 14.94 -2.84 -16.09
N ILE A 106 16.14 -2.56 -15.62
CA ILE A 106 17.41 -3.01 -16.24
C ILE A 106 18.11 -3.95 -15.26
N ILE A 107 18.92 -4.83 -15.79
CA ILE A 107 19.67 -5.80 -14.97
C ILE A 107 20.71 -5.05 -14.14
N ASP A 108 20.76 -5.36 -12.85
CA ASP A 108 21.81 -4.97 -11.93
C ASP A 108 22.79 -6.16 -11.84
N GLU A 109 23.91 -6.09 -12.56
CA GLU A 109 24.81 -7.24 -12.73
C GLU A 109 25.37 -7.75 -11.41
N GLU A 110 25.63 -6.89 -10.43
CA GLU A 110 26.12 -7.30 -9.11
C GLU A 110 25.08 -8.14 -8.37
N ALA A 111 23.86 -7.65 -8.26
CA ALA A 111 22.78 -8.39 -7.62
C ALA A 111 22.31 -9.58 -8.46
N ALA A 112 22.30 -9.46 -9.79
CA ALA A 112 21.91 -10.54 -10.70
C ALA A 112 22.86 -11.74 -10.65
N ALA A 113 24.15 -11.53 -10.40
CA ALA A 113 25.12 -12.62 -10.21
C ALA A 113 24.73 -13.51 -9.02
N ILE A 114 24.29 -12.88 -7.91
CA ILE A 114 23.82 -13.62 -6.72
C ILE A 114 22.51 -14.35 -7.00
N VAL A 115 21.60 -13.75 -7.77
CA VAL A 115 20.34 -14.41 -8.18
C VAL A 115 20.66 -15.67 -8.99
N ARG A 116 21.51 -15.56 -10.03
CA ARG A 116 21.92 -16.69 -10.86
C ARG A 116 22.58 -17.80 -10.03
N GLU A 117 23.40 -17.43 -9.06
CA GLU A 117 24.02 -18.39 -8.13
C GLU A 117 22.98 -19.13 -7.30
N VAL A 118 21.98 -18.43 -6.75
CA VAL A 118 20.89 -19.04 -5.98
C VAL A 118 20.15 -20.09 -6.82
N PHE A 119 19.82 -19.77 -8.07
CA PHE A 119 19.17 -20.72 -8.99
C PHE A 119 20.08 -21.91 -9.30
N THR A 120 21.38 -21.70 -9.51
CA THR A 120 22.36 -22.76 -9.77
C THR A 120 22.48 -23.71 -8.57
N LEU A 121 22.64 -23.18 -7.37
CA LEU A 121 22.71 -23.97 -6.14
C LEU A 121 21.41 -24.77 -5.91
N PHE A 122 20.27 -24.14 -6.16
CA PHE A 122 18.99 -24.81 -6.03
C PHE A 122 18.83 -25.96 -7.05
N SER A 123 19.26 -25.77 -8.31
CA SER A 123 19.26 -26.82 -9.33
C SER A 123 20.21 -27.98 -9.02
N GLN A 124 21.27 -27.72 -8.25
CA GLN A 124 22.20 -28.74 -7.73
C GLN A 124 21.64 -29.52 -6.53
N GLY A 125 20.41 -29.18 -6.07
CA GLY A 125 19.73 -29.87 -4.97
C GLY A 125 19.94 -29.29 -3.59
N TYR A 126 20.61 -28.12 -3.46
CA TYR A 126 20.73 -27.47 -2.15
C TYR A 126 19.39 -26.92 -1.68
N GLY A 127 19.04 -27.18 -0.43
CA GLY A 127 17.83 -26.64 0.19
C GLY A 127 17.92 -25.13 0.42
N LYS A 128 16.78 -24.44 0.37
CA LYS A 128 16.69 -22.97 0.53
C LYS A 128 17.37 -22.44 1.79
N THR A 129 17.31 -23.19 2.90
CA THR A 129 17.98 -22.84 4.17
C THR A 129 19.49 -22.99 4.08
N ALA A 130 19.98 -24.02 3.37
CA ALA A 130 21.41 -24.23 3.13
C ALA A 130 21.98 -23.10 2.27
N ILE A 131 21.29 -22.71 1.19
CA ILE A 131 21.67 -21.59 0.32
C ILE A 131 21.74 -20.29 1.13
N ALA A 132 20.73 -19.99 1.95
CA ALA A 132 20.75 -18.80 2.81
C ALA A 132 21.94 -18.79 3.77
N ARG A 133 22.30 -19.95 4.35
CA ARG A 133 23.48 -20.08 5.22
C ARG A 133 24.77 -19.83 4.46
N MET A 134 24.96 -20.41 3.27
CA MET A 134 26.15 -20.21 2.44
C MET A 134 26.37 -18.74 2.07
N LEU A 135 25.30 -18.02 1.71
CA LEU A 135 25.36 -16.59 1.42
C LEU A 135 25.74 -15.77 2.66
N ASN A 136 25.21 -16.15 3.84
CA ASN A 136 25.55 -15.50 5.11
C ASN A 136 27.01 -15.73 5.53
N GLU A 137 27.52 -16.95 5.38
CA GLU A 137 28.91 -17.30 5.70
C GLU A 137 29.90 -16.50 4.83
N ARG A 138 29.52 -16.19 3.61
CA ARG A 138 30.30 -15.36 2.67
C ARG A 138 30.09 -13.85 2.86
N GLY A 139 29.23 -13.44 3.77
CA GLY A 139 28.94 -12.03 4.02
C GLY A 139 28.17 -11.33 2.90
N VAL A 140 27.50 -12.06 2.02
CA VAL A 140 26.70 -11.45 0.95
C VAL A 140 25.53 -10.68 1.54
N PRO A 141 25.34 -9.38 1.23
CA PRO A 141 24.25 -8.61 1.76
C PRO A 141 22.90 -9.13 1.26
N ASN A 142 21.93 -9.25 2.15
CA ASN A 142 20.57 -9.61 1.74
C ASN A 142 19.91 -8.49 0.94
N PRO A 143 18.77 -8.72 0.23
CA PRO A 143 18.12 -7.71 -0.60
C PRO A 143 17.78 -6.40 0.11
N THR A 144 17.51 -6.44 1.41
CA THR A 144 17.22 -5.25 2.21
C THR A 144 18.49 -4.43 2.48
N GLU A 145 19.55 -5.10 2.89
CA GLU A 145 20.85 -4.48 3.16
C GLU A 145 21.50 -3.94 1.89
N TYR A 146 21.41 -4.69 0.79
CA TYR A 146 21.85 -4.25 -0.53
C TYR A 146 21.20 -2.92 -0.93
N LYS A 147 19.88 -2.81 -0.76
CA LYS A 147 19.15 -1.55 -1.05
C LYS A 147 19.61 -0.39 -0.17
N ARG A 148 19.95 -0.64 1.09
CA ARG A 148 20.48 0.39 1.99
C ARG A 148 21.86 0.87 1.59
N GLN A 149 22.75 -0.06 1.23
CA GLN A 149 24.11 0.25 0.77
C GLN A 149 24.07 1.11 -0.50
N HIS A 150 23.06 0.92 -1.36
CA HIS A 150 22.83 1.73 -2.56
C HIS A 150 22.01 3.02 -2.30
N GLY A 151 21.87 3.44 -1.05
CA GLY A 151 21.22 4.71 -0.69
C GLY A 151 19.70 4.74 -0.86
N LEU A 152 19.05 3.62 -1.11
CA LEU A 152 17.60 3.55 -1.21
C LEU A 152 16.96 3.62 0.19
N ARG A 153 15.98 4.53 0.34
CA ARG A 153 15.21 4.70 1.59
C ARG A 153 14.21 3.54 1.79
N TYR A 154 14.74 2.33 1.91
CA TYR A 154 13.94 1.15 2.16
C TYR A 154 13.85 0.89 3.66
N GLN A 155 12.66 1.08 4.24
CA GLN A 155 12.38 0.78 5.64
C GLN A 155 11.22 -0.23 5.70
N GLN A 156 11.44 -1.34 6.38
CA GLN A 156 10.36 -2.26 6.75
C GLN A 156 9.91 -1.95 8.18
N PRO A 157 8.72 -1.39 8.39
CA PRO A 157 8.30 -0.88 9.70
C PRO A 157 8.16 -1.94 10.79
N LYS A 158 8.04 -3.22 10.45
CA LYS A 158 7.74 -4.32 11.39
C LYS A 158 8.75 -5.47 11.42
N CYS A 159 9.80 -5.42 10.61
CA CYS A 159 10.82 -6.47 10.63
C CYS A 159 12.03 -6.04 11.43
N ARG A 160 12.54 -6.94 12.28
CA ARG A 160 13.88 -6.82 12.82
C ARG A 160 14.84 -6.60 11.65
N ASN A 161 15.64 -5.55 11.73
CA ASN A 161 16.65 -5.19 10.74
C ASN A 161 17.74 -6.27 10.67
N SER A 162 17.41 -7.40 10.10
CA SER A 162 18.36 -8.50 9.91
C SER A 162 19.08 -8.28 8.59
N THR A 163 20.41 -8.21 8.64
CA THR A 163 21.29 -8.18 7.47
C THR A 163 21.47 -9.57 6.85
N LEU A 164 20.95 -10.61 7.48
CA LEU A 164 21.12 -12.00 7.09
C LEU A 164 20.06 -12.47 6.11
N TRP A 165 20.50 -13.31 5.17
CA TRP A 165 19.60 -14.08 4.31
C TRP A 165 18.75 -15.04 5.14
N LYS A 166 17.50 -15.18 4.79
CA LYS A 166 16.55 -16.11 5.40
C LYS A 166 15.89 -16.97 4.32
N TYR A 167 15.36 -18.10 4.74
CA TYR A 167 14.60 -19.02 3.89
C TYR A 167 13.57 -18.29 3.00
N PHE A 168 12.81 -17.36 3.57
CA PHE A 168 11.76 -16.63 2.83
C PHE A 168 12.33 -15.82 1.66
N ALA A 169 13.47 -15.15 1.84
CA ALA A 169 14.07 -14.37 0.76
C ALA A 169 14.50 -15.24 -0.42
N ILE A 170 15.04 -16.42 -0.15
CA ILE A 170 15.39 -17.42 -1.19
C ILE A 170 14.12 -17.99 -1.83
N SER A 171 13.11 -18.31 -1.00
CA SER A 171 11.83 -18.82 -1.50
C SER A 171 11.15 -17.85 -2.44
N ASP A 172 11.02 -16.59 -2.02
CA ASP A 172 10.38 -15.55 -2.82
C ASP A 172 11.11 -15.33 -4.16
N MET A 173 12.45 -15.40 -4.15
CA MET A 173 13.27 -15.27 -5.36
C MET A 173 13.03 -16.43 -6.34
N LEU A 174 12.99 -17.66 -5.84
CA LEU A 174 12.79 -18.85 -6.66
C LEU A 174 11.35 -19.03 -7.19
N THR A 175 10.38 -18.35 -6.61
CA THR A 175 8.96 -18.43 -7.00
C THR A 175 8.48 -17.21 -7.78
N ASN A 176 9.35 -16.22 -7.99
CA ASN A 176 8.99 -15.01 -8.71
C ASN A 176 9.19 -15.20 -10.21
N ASP A 177 8.13 -15.03 -11.00
CA ASP A 177 8.15 -15.19 -12.46
C ASP A 177 9.03 -14.16 -13.21
N LEU A 178 9.56 -13.15 -12.51
CA LEU A 178 10.42 -12.11 -13.08
C LEU A 178 11.91 -12.29 -12.75
N THR A 179 12.27 -13.36 -12.02
CA THR A 179 13.68 -13.67 -11.68
C THR A 179 14.21 -14.91 -12.49
#